data_4bad4ac4e8cc4b27c740ec33ba8a0f7e
#
_entry.id   4bad4ac4e8cc4b27c740ec33ba8a0f7e
#
_cell.length_a   1.000
_cell.length_b   1.000
_cell.length_c   1.000
_cell.angle_alpha   90.00
_cell.angle_beta   90.00
_cell.angle_gamma   90.00
#
_symmetry.space_group_name_H-M   'P 1'
#
loop_
_entity.id
_entity.type
_entity.pdbx_description
1 polymer ?
#
loop_
_entity_poly.entity_id
_entity_poly.type
_entity_poly.pdbx_seq_one_letter_code
_entity_poly.pdbx_strand_id
1 'polypeptide(L)' 'RSDRHPKIGNGVMIGAGAKVLGNITVGHHSRIAAGSVVLSEVPPCKTVAGVPARIVGDAGCSDPSSMMNQLLGHEDLF' A
#
# COMPACT_ATOMS: atom_id res chain seq x y z
N ARG A 1 0.72 -0.32 -26.55
CA ARG A 1 0.43 -0.52 -26.25
C ARG A 1 0.41 -0.59 -25.30
N SER A 2 0.01 -0.47 -25.09
CA SER A 2 0.58 -0.53 -24.11
C SER A 2 -0.18 -0.78 -22.91
N ASP A 3 0.39 -0.87 -21.77
CA ASP A 3 -0.23 -1.20 -20.58
C ASP A 3 -1.09 -0.12 -20.13
N ARG A 4 -2.34 -0.42 -19.89
CA ARG A 4 -3.22 0.51 -19.32
C ARG A 4 -3.75 0.04 -18.03
N HIS A 5 -3.22 -1.03 -17.51
CA HIS A 5 -3.69 -1.61 -16.26
C HIS A 5 -2.72 -1.33 -15.14
N PRO A 6 -3.20 -1.12 -13.95
CA PRO A 6 -2.30 -0.94 -12.82
C PRO A 6 -1.49 -2.20 -12.57
N LYS A 7 -0.29 -2.02 -12.10
CA LYS A 7 0.56 -3.12 -11.71
C LYS A 7 0.59 -3.17 -10.21
N ILE A 8 0.11 -4.25 -9.66
CA ILE A 8 -0.02 -4.40 -8.23
C ILE A 8 1.08 -5.30 -7.71
N GLY A 9 1.85 -4.82 -6.78
CA GLY A 9 2.93 -5.61 -6.21
C GLY A 9 2.43 -6.70 -5.29
N ASN A 10 3.38 -7.39 -4.68
CA ASN A 10 3.06 -8.49 -3.79
C ASN A 10 2.62 -7.96 -2.44
N GLY A 11 1.69 -8.66 -1.84
CA GLY A 11 1.28 -8.33 -0.48
C GLY A 11 0.50 -7.04 -0.34
N VAL A 12 -0.06 -6.54 -1.43
CA VAL A 12 -0.83 -5.31 -1.39
C VAL A 12 -2.22 -5.61 -0.83
N MET A 13 -2.66 -4.78 0.09
CA MET A 13 -4.01 -4.91 0.63
C MET A 13 -4.87 -3.80 0.07
N ILE A 14 -5.99 -4.17 -0.49
CA ILE A 14 -6.90 -3.22 -1.12
C ILE A 14 -8.23 -3.31 -0.41
N GLY A 15 -8.63 -2.21 0.19
CA GLY A 15 -9.89 -2.16 0.93
C GLY A 15 -11.10 -2.21 0.01
N ALA A 16 -12.23 -2.52 0.60
CA ALA A 16 -13.46 -2.66 -0.16
C ALA A 16 -13.81 -1.36 -0.86
N GLY A 17 -14.22 -1.48 -2.11
CA GLY A 17 -14.64 -0.31 -2.87
C GLY A 17 -13.53 0.59 -3.35
N ALA A 18 -12.29 0.24 -3.08
CA ALA A 18 -11.18 1.04 -3.58
C ALA A 18 -11.03 0.85 -5.07
N LYS A 19 -10.59 1.89 -5.75
CA LYS A 19 -10.36 1.84 -7.18
C LYS A 19 -8.94 2.25 -7.48
N VAL A 20 -8.30 1.53 -8.36
CA VAL A 20 -6.95 1.84 -8.79
C VAL A 20 -7.02 2.04 -10.29
N LEU A 21 -6.81 3.23 -10.74
CA LEU A 21 -7.07 3.61 -12.11
C LEU A 21 -5.81 4.06 -12.81
N GLY A 22 -5.67 3.61 -14.03
CA GLY A 22 -4.59 4.09 -14.89
C GLY A 22 -3.37 3.19 -14.88
N ASN A 23 -2.39 3.60 -15.61
CA ASN A 23 -1.15 2.84 -15.75
C ASN A 23 -0.19 3.25 -14.65
N ILE A 24 -0.46 2.77 -13.46
CA ILE A 24 0.34 3.12 -12.30
C ILE A 24 0.82 1.85 -11.64
N THR A 25 1.80 1.99 -10.78
CA THR A 25 2.34 0.86 -10.02
C THR A 25 2.01 1.06 -8.55
N VAL A 26 1.48 0.02 -7.94
CA VAL A 26 1.25 0.00 -6.50
C VAL A 26 2.33 -0.88 -5.91
N GLY A 27 3.18 -0.29 -5.09
CA GLY A 27 4.36 -0.98 -4.59
C GLY A 27 4.00 -2.11 -3.64
N HIS A 28 4.98 -3.01 -3.47
CA HIS A 28 4.77 -4.18 -2.63
C HIS A 28 4.37 -3.79 -1.21
N HIS A 29 3.49 -4.56 -0.64
CA HIS A 29 3.07 -4.43 0.76
C HIS A 29 2.43 -3.10 1.11
N SER A 30 1.97 -2.36 0.11
CA SER A 30 1.25 -1.14 0.42
C SER A 30 -0.20 -1.47 0.76
N ARG A 31 -0.88 -0.49 1.31
CA ARG A 31 -2.28 -0.64 1.69
C ARG A 31 -3.10 0.46 1.07
N ILE A 32 -4.24 0.10 0.56
CA ILE A 32 -5.17 1.06 -0.01
C ILE A 32 -6.43 1.00 0.81
N ALA A 33 -6.78 2.10 1.45
CA ALA A 33 -7.93 2.14 2.34
C ALA A 33 -9.22 1.97 1.55
N ALA A 34 -10.23 1.47 2.22
CA ALA A 34 -11.52 1.25 1.60
C ALA A 34 -12.06 2.55 1.01
N GLY A 35 -12.65 2.45 -0.15
CA GLY A 35 -13.26 3.59 -0.82
C GLY A 35 -12.30 4.58 -1.44
N SER A 36 -11.01 4.31 -1.41
CA SER A 36 -10.02 5.22 -1.98
C SER A 36 -10.00 5.13 -3.49
N VAL A 37 -9.59 6.20 -4.13
CA VAL A 37 -9.40 6.20 -5.57
C VAL A 37 -7.94 6.56 -5.85
N VAL A 38 -7.19 5.58 -6.30
CA VAL A 38 -5.76 5.73 -6.51
C VAL A 38 -5.50 6.10 -7.95
N LEU A 39 -4.94 7.25 -8.15
CA LEU A 39 -4.70 7.79 -9.49
C LEU A 39 -3.22 7.98 -9.79
N SER A 40 -2.35 7.77 -8.85
CA SER A 40 -0.93 7.92 -9.07
C SER A 40 -0.16 6.83 -8.35
N GLU A 41 1.10 6.73 -8.65
CA GLU A 41 1.95 5.66 -8.13
C GLU A 41 1.91 5.60 -6.62
N VAL A 42 1.95 4.40 -6.10
CA VAL A 42 2.00 4.17 -4.67
C VAL A 42 3.34 3.54 -4.33
N PRO A 43 4.18 4.20 -3.57
CA PRO A 43 5.47 3.60 -3.19
C PRO A 43 5.25 2.36 -2.34
N PRO A 44 6.22 1.48 -2.31
CA PRO A 44 6.09 0.27 -1.48
C PRO A 44 5.94 0.64 -0.01
N CYS A 45 5.23 -0.18 0.69
CA CYS A 45 5.09 -0.09 2.13
C CYS A 45 4.45 1.20 2.62
N LYS A 46 3.55 1.72 1.83
CA LYS A 46 2.83 2.94 2.23
C LYS A 46 1.34 2.67 2.27
N THR A 47 0.66 3.42 3.10
CA THR A 47 -0.80 3.39 3.15
C THR A 47 -1.33 4.64 2.49
N VAL A 48 -2.27 4.45 1.60
CA VAL A 48 -2.92 5.58 0.92
C VAL A 48 -4.41 5.54 1.19
N ALA A 49 -4.99 6.72 1.23
CA ALA A 49 -6.43 6.84 1.49
C ALA A 49 -6.96 8.10 0.87
N GLY A 50 -8.24 8.08 0.54
CA GLY A 50 -8.94 9.27 0.07
C GLY A 50 -9.23 9.27 -1.41
N VAL A 51 -9.85 10.36 -1.85
CA VAL A 51 -10.20 10.58 -3.25
C VAL A 51 -9.76 11.99 -3.61
N PRO A 52 -8.65 12.15 -4.32
CA PRO A 52 -7.71 11.11 -4.73
C PRO A 52 -6.91 10.60 -3.54
N ALA A 53 -6.45 9.38 -3.63
CA ALA A 53 -5.73 8.77 -2.55
C ALA A 53 -4.39 9.45 -2.35
N ARG A 54 -4.04 9.63 -1.09
CA ARG A 54 -2.76 10.24 -0.74
C ARG A 54 -2.11 9.40 0.32
N ILE A 55 -0.80 9.50 0.42
CA ILE A 55 -0.06 8.75 1.43
C ILE A 55 -0.42 9.30 2.80
N VAL A 56 -0.95 8.43 3.64
CA VAL A 56 -1.34 8.83 4.99
C VAL A 56 -0.49 8.16 6.05
N GLY A 57 0.35 7.23 5.67
CA GLY A 57 1.22 6.57 6.63
C GLY A 57 1.94 5.40 6.02
N ASP A 58 2.61 4.67 6.86
CA ASP A 58 3.31 3.47 6.44
C ASP A 58 2.41 2.28 6.58
N ALA A 59 2.68 1.25 5.82
CA ALA A 59 1.85 0.07 5.84
C ALA A 59 2.38 -1.03 6.75
N GLY A 60 3.30 -0.70 7.60
CA GLY A 60 3.80 -1.69 8.54
C GLY A 60 4.92 -2.55 8.04
N CYS A 61 5.49 -2.24 6.90
CA CYS A 61 6.69 -2.93 6.47
C CYS A 61 7.83 -2.58 7.36
N SER A 62 8.76 -3.49 7.44
CA SER A 62 9.90 -3.22 8.26
C SER A 62 11.13 -3.29 7.45
N ASP A 63 12.03 -2.38 7.68
CA ASP A 63 13.37 -2.62 7.23
C ASP A 63 14.00 -3.55 8.26
N PRO A 64 15.22 -3.97 8.08
CA PRO A 64 15.80 -4.95 9.00
C PRO A 64 15.80 -4.51 10.45
N SER A 65 16.03 -3.27 10.71
CA SER A 65 16.03 -2.86 12.10
C SER A 65 14.65 -2.83 12.69
N SER A 66 13.69 -2.42 11.94
CA SER A 66 12.32 -2.47 12.42
C SER A 66 11.87 -3.88 12.65
N MET A 67 12.32 -4.78 11.82
CA MET A 67 11.97 -6.16 11.97
C MET A 67 12.46 -6.71 13.29
N MET A 68 13.62 -6.32 13.69
CA MET A 68 14.11 -6.75 14.97
C MET A 68 13.20 -6.29 16.09
N ASN A 69 12.76 -5.08 16.03
CA ASN A 69 11.85 -4.59 17.04
C ASN A 69 10.57 -5.38 17.09
N GLN A 70 10.07 -5.73 15.95
CA GLN A 70 8.86 -6.51 15.89
C GLN A 70 9.06 -7.88 16.49
N LEU A 71 10.18 -8.46 16.22
CA LEU A 71 10.44 -9.77 16.77
C LEU A 71 10.55 -9.74 18.27
N LEU A 72 11.01 -8.64 18.79
CA LEU A 72 11.11 -8.56 20.21
C LEU A 72 9.84 -8.15 20.85
N GLY A 73 9.02 -7.49 20.21
CA GLY A 73 7.90 -7.10 20.84
C GLY A 73 6.72 -6.96 20.25
N HIS A 74 6.43 -7.25 19.39
CA HIS A 74 5.44 -6.85 18.97
C HIS A 74 4.51 -7.44 18.68
N GLU A 75 4.51 -8.00 18.58
CA GLU A 75 3.74 -8.45 18.19
C GLU A 75 2.63 -8.31 18.47
N ASP A 76 2.34 -8.02 19.02
CA ASP A 76 1.28 -7.92 19.42
C ASP A 76 0.55 -7.04 18.97
N LEU A 77 0.77 -6.44 18.27
CA LEU A 77 0.07 -5.56 17.83
C LEU A 77 -0.99 -5.87 17.16
N PHE A 78 -1.23 -6.83 16.70
CA PHE A 78 -2.37 -7.05 15.99
C PHE A 78 -3.13 -8.12 16.51
#